data_205540c88a3b64b338b033d51d4e1878
#
_entry.id   205540c88a3b64b338b033d51d4e1878
#
_cell.length_a   1.000
_cell.length_b   1.000
_cell.length_c   1.000
_cell.angle_alpha   90.00
_cell.angle_beta   90.00
_cell.angle_gamma   90.00
#
_symmetry.space_group_name_H-M   'P 1'
#
loop_
_entity.id
_entity.type
_entity.pdbx_description
1 polymer ?
#
loop_
_entity_poly.entity_id
_entity_poly.type
_entity_poly.pdbx_seq_one_letter_code
_entity_poly.pdbx_strand_id
1 'polypeptide(L)'
;MTFILRVRQICTKIHKLLNYSAIILLGLPQNFFMLDLIEFLEPVPLHELNDDKGYTDGQLAKHIKIYEEELPDLENIDIVLLGITETRGNGYFEAENNAANIIRKHLYQLHYWHNDIQIADFGNVKKGATIKDSYAGIKTVLAELIRHKKTVILFGGSHDITLAQYEAYIELNQQIEATGIDAMIDLRGDSPIRSHNFLMDMLTNEPSMVKHYNHIAFQSYFVHPRMLETMDKLRFDCYRVGTVTENIEEMEPVLRNSHLLSFDISAIKYSDAPANKNCPNGLTGVEACILTRYAGLSNLLSSFGIYGYRPQDDVEELTAKQISQMIWYFIDGKNRCKKETDLKESHNFNEYHTAFTEVDTVFLQSKKTNRWWMQMPDKSFIACSHGDYIKASNNEIPERWLRVQERN
;
A
#
# COMPACT_ATOMS: atom_id res chain seq x y z
N MET A 1 -13.63 11.68 -38.56
CA MET A 1 -13.90 10.53 -37.66
C MET A 1 -13.16 9.27 -38.08
N THR A 2 -13.16 8.87 -39.35
CA THR A 2 -12.53 7.62 -39.85
C THR A 2 -10.99 7.58 -39.79
N PHE A 3 -10.33 8.72 -39.90
CA PHE A 3 -8.85 8.83 -39.85
C PHE A 3 -8.31 8.63 -38.42
N ILE A 4 -8.97 9.18 -37.42
CA ILE A 4 -8.62 9.05 -35.99
C ILE A 4 -8.78 7.61 -35.53
N LEU A 5 -9.84 6.90 -35.95
CA LEU A 5 -10.05 5.48 -35.65
C LEU A 5 -8.99 4.55 -36.28
N ARG A 6 -8.53 4.85 -37.50
CA ARG A 6 -7.44 4.09 -38.14
C ARG A 6 -6.09 4.34 -37.47
N VAL A 7 -5.79 5.56 -37.07
CA VAL A 7 -4.57 5.89 -36.31
C VAL A 7 -4.60 5.18 -34.95
N ARG A 8 -5.73 5.17 -34.23
CA ARG A 8 -5.90 4.39 -32.98
C ARG A 8 -5.62 2.89 -33.17
N GLN A 9 -6.17 2.24 -34.19
CA GLN A 9 -5.94 0.81 -34.45
C GLN A 9 -4.49 0.50 -34.81
N ILE A 10 -3.80 1.38 -35.50
CA ILE A 10 -2.38 1.23 -35.83
C ILE A 10 -1.52 1.41 -34.58
N CYS A 11 -1.80 2.38 -33.73
CA CYS A 11 -1.08 2.63 -32.48
C CYS A 11 -1.26 1.48 -31.48
N THR A 12 -2.46 0.92 -31.33
CA THR A 12 -2.71 -0.25 -30.46
C THR A 12 -1.95 -1.50 -30.96
N LYS A 13 -1.81 -1.67 -32.29
CA LYS A 13 -0.99 -2.75 -32.86
C LYS A 13 0.51 -2.53 -32.67
N ILE A 14 0.97 -1.30 -32.78
CA ILE A 14 2.38 -0.93 -32.58
C ILE A 14 2.77 -1.09 -31.10
N HIS A 15 1.89 -0.75 -30.16
CA HIS A 15 2.10 -0.92 -28.72
C HIS A 15 2.31 -2.41 -28.32
N LYS A 16 1.62 -3.35 -28.99
CA LYS A 16 1.81 -4.80 -28.76
C LYS A 16 3.09 -5.36 -29.36
N LEU A 17 3.78 -4.62 -30.21
CA LEU A 17 4.96 -5.07 -30.95
C LEU A 17 6.28 -4.39 -30.55
N LEU A 18 6.24 -3.29 -29.81
CA LEU A 18 7.43 -2.54 -29.42
C LEU A 18 7.67 -2.62 -27.91
N ASN A 19 8.86 -3.06 -27.52
CA ASN A 19 9.35 -2.93 -26.15
C ASN A 19 9.45 -1.44 -25.77
N TYR A 20 9.12 -1.10 -24.53
CA TYR A 20 9.05 0.28 -23.97
C TYR A 20 10.28 1.14 -24.30
N SER A 21 11.47 0.53 -24.38
CA SER A 21 12.72 1.20 -24.78
C SER A 21 12.69 1.78 -26.21
N ALA A 22 11.92 1.17 -27.12
CA ALA A 22 11.80 1.64 -28.49
C ALA A 22 10.83 2.85 -28.62
N ILE A 23 9.87 2.96 -27.71
CA ILE A 23 8.87 4.04 -27.70
C ILE A 23 9.48 5.35 -27.17
N ILE A 24 10.35 5.27 -26.15
CA ILE A 24 11.15 6.41 -25.66
C ILE A 24 12.07 6.94 -26.77
N LEU A 25 12.63 6.08 -27.58
CA LEU A 25 13.46 6.44 -28.75
C LEU A 25 12.69 7.16 -29.85
N LEU A 26 11.36 6.98 -29.93
CA LEU A 26 10.50 7.61 -30.94
C LEU A 26 9.96 8.99 -30.53
N GLY A 27 10.25 9.47 -29.29
CA GLY A 27 9.86 10.82 -28.83
C GLY A 27 8.35 11.06 -28.80
N LEU A 28 7.55 10.01 -28.59
CA LEU A 28 6.09 10.18 -28.45
C LEU A 28 5.77 10.91 -27.15
N PRO A 29 4.86 11.90 -27.16
CA PRO A 29 4.56 12.70 -25.98
C PRO A 29 3.90 11.82 -24.89
N GLN A 30 4.29 12.07 -23.63
CA GLN A 30 3.76 11.38 -22.42
C GLN A 30 2.21 11.38 -22.36
N ASN A 31 1.57 12.41 -22.92
CA ASN A 31 0.11 12.53 -22.99
C ASN A 31 -0.60 11.40 -23.75
N PHE A 32 0.11 10.60 -24.55
CA PHE A 32 -0.50 9.53 -25.32
C PHE A 32 -0.92 8.34 -24.42
N PHE A 33 -0.17 8.09 -23.35
CA PHE A 33 -0.44 6.98 -22.40
C PHE A 33 -1.55 7.33 -21.40
N MET A 34 -1.68 8.61 -21.04
CA MET A 34 -2.74 9.06 -20.11
C MET A 34 -4.14 8.91 -20.73
N LEU A 35 -4.27 9.02 -22.06
CA LEU A 35 -5.54 8.85 -22.74
C LEU A 35 -6.08 7.40 -22.65
N ASP A 36 -5.18 6.41 -22.52
CA ASP A 36 -5.59 5.01 -22.39
C ASP A 36 -6.12 4.71 -20.97
N LEU A 37 -5.64 5.43 -19.93
CA LEU A 37 -6.12 5.22 -18.55
C LEU A 37 -7.57 5.66 -18.35
N ILE A 38 -8.03 6.68 -19.05
CA ILE A 38 -9.42 7.18 -18.96
C ILE A 38 -10.45 6.08 -19.28
N GLU A 39 -10.09 5.12 -20.13
CA GLU A 39 -10.97 3.98 -20.45
C GLU A 39 -11.28 3.12 -19.23
N PHE A 40 -10.38 3.08 -18.24
CA PHE A 40 -10.52 2.29 -17.00
C PHE A 40 -11.04 3.10 -15.81
N LEU A 41 -11.15 4.43 -15.92
CA LEU A 41 -11.42 5.31 -14.79
C LEU A 41 -12.78 6.00 -14.93
N GLU A 42 -13.44 6.19 -13.79
CA GLU A 42 -14.62 7.03 -13.61
C GLU A 42 -14.26 8.27 -12.81
N PRO A 43 -14.69 9.47 -13.21
CA PRO A 43 -14.39 10.70 -12.50
C PRO A 43 -14.97 10.71 -11.08
N VAL A 44 -14.45 11.58 -10.24
CA VAL A 44 -14.99 11.81 -8.89
C VAL A 44 -16.27 12.60 -9.00
N PRO A 45 -17.40 12.13 -8.45
CA PRO A 45 -18.66 12.90 -8.43
C PRO A 45 -18.61 13.99 -7.34
N LEU A 46 -17.77 15.02 -7.53
CA LEU A 46 -17.44 16.00 -6.49
C LEU A 46 -18.69 16.73 -5.95
N HIS A 47 -19.72 16.92 -6.79
CA HIS A 47 -20.98 17.54 -6.41
C HIS A 47 -21.79 16.71 -5.39
N GLU A 48 -21.55 15.38 -5.31
CA GLU A 48 -22.19 14.49 -4.34
C GLU A 48 -21.42 14.42 -3.00
N LEU A 49 -20.15 14.84 -3.00
CA LEU A 49 -19.25 14.72 -1.84
C LEU A 49 -19.29 15.95 -0.93
N ASN A 50 -19.92 17.01 -1.36
CA ASN A 50 -19.89 18.29 -0.66
C ASN A 50 -21.30 18.89 -0.56
N ASP A 51 -21.52 19.65 0.52
CA ASP A 51 -22.71 20.47 0.68
C ASP A 51 -22.56 21.81 -0.11
N ASP A 52 -23.64 22.56 -0.26
CA ASP A 52 -23.70 23.81 -1.04
C ASP A 52 -22.66 24.87 -0.66
N LYS A 53 -21.98 24.72 0.49
CA LYS A 53 -20.98 25.67 0.99
C LYS A 53 -19.60 25.51 0.37
N GLY A 54 -19.31 24.38 -0.26
CA GLY A 54 -17.99 24.05 -0.80
C GLY A 54 -16.94 23.77 0.29
N TYR A 55 -15.71 23.53 -0.14
CA TYR A 55 -14.57 23.31 0.75
C TYR A 55 -13.86 24.62 1.10
N THR A 56 -13.34 24.73 2.32
CA THR A 56 -12.52 25.87 2.77
C THR A 56 -11.07 25.74 2.32
N ASP A 57 -10.33 26.86 2.25
CA ASP A 57 -8.96 26.89 1.74
C ASP A 57 -7.96 26.02 2.52
N GLY A 58 -8.23 25.70 3.78
CA GLY A 58 -7.39 24.81 4.59
C GLY A 58 -7.66 23.32 4.38
N GLN A 59 -8.70 22.95 3.65
CA GLN A 59 -9.12 21.55 3.48
C GLN A 59 -8.41 20.87 2.31
N LEU A 60 -8.19 19.56 2.44
CA LEU A 60 -7.43 18.74 1.51
C LEU A 60 -7.98 18.84 0.07
N ALA A 61 -9.30 18.90 -0.11
CA ALA A 61 -9.94 19.02 -1.41
C ALA A 61 -9.46 20.23 -2.24
N LYS A 62 -9.04 21.31 -1.58
CA LYS A 62 -8.51 22.51 -2.28
C LYS A 62 -7.07 22.35 -2.75
N HIS A 63 -6.38 21.29 -2.31
CA HIS A 63 -4.97 21.03 -2.59
C HIS A 63 -4.75 19.74 -3.38
N ILE A 64 -5.80 18.98 -3.68
CA ILE A 64 -5.77 17.79 -4.52
C ILE A 64 -6.18 18.16 -5.95
N LYS A 65 -5.45 17.65 -6.94
CA LYS A 65 -5.88 17.70 -8.34
C LYS A 65 -6.90 16.57 -8.57
N ILE A 66 -8.16 16.90 -8.76
CA ILE A 66 -9.25 15.92 -8.82
C ILE A 66 -9.66 15.69 -10.28
N TYR A 67 -9.81 14.43 -10.67
CA TYR A 67 -10.40 14.04 -11.95
C TYR A 67 -11.92 14.24 -11.90
N GLU A 68 -12.40 15.31 -12.53
CA GLU A 68 -13.83 15.61 -12.74
C GLU A 68 -14.18 15.51 -14.22
N GLU A 69 -13.61 16.33 -15.07
CA GLU A 69 -13.81 16.34 -16.53
C GLU A 69 -12.55 15.87 -17.26
N GLU A 70 -11.38 16.31 -16.81
CA GLU A 70 -10.08 15.96 -17.37
C GLU A 70 -9.20 15.26 -16.34
N LEU A 71 -8.50 14.20 -16.79
CA LEU A 71 -7.58 13.47 -15.94
C LEU A 71 -6.36 14.35 -15.60
N PRO A 72 -6.00 14.53 -14.31
CA PRO A 72 -4.86 15.33 -13.91
C PRO A 72 -3.56 14.83 -14.51
N ASP A 73 -2.69 15.74 -14.95
CA ASP A 73 -1.33 15.40 -15.37
C ASP A 73 -0.54 14.85 -14.16
N LEU A 74 0.28 13.84 -14.43
CA LEU A 74 1.16 13.21 -13.43
C LEU A 74 2.41 14.04 -13.10
N GLU A 75 2.70 15.10 -13.85
CA GLU A 75 3.85 15.94 -13.58
C GLU A 75 3.77 16.51 -12.16
N ASN A 76 4.85 16.39 -11.42
CA ASN A 76 4.97 16.83 -10.01
C ASN A 76 3.99 16.18 -9.01
N ILE A 77 3.24 15.14 -9.38
CA ILE A 77 2.42 14.38 -8.45
C ILE A 77 3.28 13.34 -7.71
N ASP A 78 3.10 13.25 -6.39
CA ASP A 78 3.75 12.25 -5.53
C ASP A 78 2.84 11.07 -5.23
N ILE A 79 1.57 11.38 -4.92
CA ILE A 79 0.56 10.41 -4.49
C ILE A 79 -0.64 10.48 -5.43
N VAL A 80 -1.10 9.31 -5.87
CA VAL A 80 -2.36 9.17 -6.60
C VAL A 80 -3.37 8.41 -5.73
N LEU A 81 -4.55 8.99 -5.55
CA LEU A 81 -5.70 8.36 -4.91
C LEU A 81 -6.52 7.61 -5.96
N LEU A 82 -6.93 6.37 -5.66
CA LEU A 82 -7.65 5.52 -6.57
C LEU A 82 -8.75 4.75 -5.83
N GLY A 83 -10.00 5.04 -6.13
CA GLY A 83 -11.13 4.34 -5.56
C GLY A 83 -11.38 2.99 -6.22
N ILE A 84 -11.74 1.99 -5.42
CA ILE A 84 -12.05 0.63 -5.88
C ILE A 84 -13.50 0.30 -5.54
N THR A 85 -14.26 -0.12 -6.53
CA THR A 85 -15.67 -0.48 -6.38
C THR A 85 -15.94 -1.99 -6.45
N GLU A 86 -14.91 -2.82 -6.71
CA GLU A 86 -15.01 -4.26 -6.83
C GLU A 86 -15.10 -4.95 -5.46
N THR A 87 -16.21 -5.65 -5.20
CA THR A 87 -16.50 -6.34 -3.91
C THR A 87 -16.91 -7.79 -4.09
N ARG A 88 -17.02 -8.28 -5.33
CA ARG A 88 -17.46 -9.66 -5.62
C ARG A 88 -16.54 -10.71 -4.98
N GLY A 89 -15.28 -10.37 -4.71
CA GLY A 89 -14.34 -11.24 -4.02
C GLY A 89 -14.73 -11.61 -2.58
N ASN A 90 -15.54 -10.79 -1.91
CA ASN A 90 -16.12 -11.11 -0.60
C ASN A 90 -17.34 -12.04 -0.67
N GLY A 91 -17.75 -12.50 -1.87
CA GLY A 91 -18.94 -13.31 -2.05
C GLY A 91 -20.25 -12.53 -1.96
N TYR A 92 -20.19 -11.23 -1.86
CA TYR A 92 -21.39 -10.36 -1.85
C TYR A 92 -21.61 -9.72 -3.23
N PHE A 93 -22.86 -9.76 -3.66
CA PHE A 93 -23.30 -9.03 -4.86
C PHE A 93 -23.93 -7.71 -4.41
N GLU A 94 -23.14 -6.66 -4.36
CA GLU A 94 -23.63 -5.30 -4.20
C GLU A 94 -23.79 -4.68 -5.59
N ALA A 95 -24.99 -4.20 -5.88
CA ALA A 95 -25.28 -3.57 -7.17
C ALA A 95 -24.46 -2.29 -7.35
N GLU A 96 -24.35 -1.50 -6.27
CA GLU A 96 -23.55 -0.28 -6.21
C GLU A 96 -22.72 -0.27 -4.94
N ASN A 97 -21.43 -0.03 -5.09
CA ASN A 97 -20.52 0.17 -3.97
C ASN A 97 -19.96 1.60 -4.04
N ASN A 98 -20.41 2.46 -3.15
CA ASN A 98 -19.95 3.83 -3.01
C ASN A 98 -18.91 4.04 -1.90
N ALA A 99 -18.34 2.95 -1.38
CA ALA A 99 -17.38 2.98 -0.28
C ALA A 99 -16.25 4.00 -0.49
N ALA A 100 -15.67 4.02 -1.68
CA ALA A 100 -14.59 4.96 -2.01
C ALA A 100 -15.06 6.42 -1.95
N ASN A 101 -16.26 6.72 -2.41
CA ASN A 101 -16.79 8.10 -2.37
C ASN A 101 -17.13 8.55 -0.95
N ILE A 102 -17.62 7.65 -0.09
CA ILE A 102 -17.85 7.97 1.33
C ILE A 102 -16.53 8.24 2.04
N ILE A 103 -15.47 7.48 1.75
CA ILE A 103 -14.12 7.76 2.28
C ILE A 103 -13.64 9.14 1.79
N ARG A 104 -13.79 9.47 0.50
CA ARG A 104 -13.41 10.80 -0.05
C ARG A 104 -14.14 11.93 0.65
N LYS A 105 -15.44 11.80 0.89
CA LYS A 105 -16.27 12.78 1.58
C LYS A 105 -15.62 13.22 2.90
N HIS A 106 -15.08 12.30 3.68
CA HIS A 106 -14.40 12.60 4.93
C HIS A 106 -12.95 13.02 4.74
N LEU A 107 -12.21 12.39 3.83
CA LEU A 107 -10.83 12.71 3.54
C LEU A 107 -10.66 14.16 3.07
N TYR A 108 -11.52 14.60 2.17
CA TYR A 108 -11.45 15.94 1.57
C TYR A 108 -11.72 17.07 2.57
N GLN A 109 -12.41 16.79 3.67
CA GLN A 109 -12.68 17.73 4.76
C GLN A 109 -11.50 17.88 5.72
N LEU A 110 -10.54 16.97 5.73
CA LEU A 110 -9.37 17.06 6.61
C LEU A 110 -8.45 18.21 6.18
N HIS A 111 -7.71 18.77 7.14
CA HIS A 111 -6.79 19.87 6.87
C HIS A 111 -5.53 19.40 6.14
N TYR A 112 -5.10 20.16 5.16
CA TYR A 112 -3.87 19.96 4.42
C TYR A 112 -2.67 20.62 5.14
N TRP A 113 -1.67 19.79 5.49
CA TRP A 113 -0.48 20.25 6.25
C TRP A 113 0.83 20.02 5.48
N HIS A 114 0.77 19.40 4.33
CA HIS A 114 1.94 18.76 3.70
C HIS A 114 2.27 19.41 2.34
N ASN A 115 2.64 20.70 2.35
CA ASN A 115 2.88 21.50 1.16
C ASN A 115 3.93 20.89 0.20
N ASP A 116 4.82 20.02 0.71
CA ASP A 116 5.84 19.34 -0.08
C ASP A 116 5.32 18.09 -0.82
N ILE A 117 4.06 17.67 -0.57
CA ILE A 117 3.44 16.50 -1.19
C ILE A 117 2.34 16.94 -2.14
N GLN A 118 2.47 16.59 -3.41
CA GLN A 118 1.44 16.84 -4.41
C GLN A 118 0.57 15.60 -4.61
N ILE A 119 -0.74 15.77 -4.55
CA ILE A 119 -1.72 14.69 -4.58
C ILE A 119 -2.65 14.88 -5.77
N ALA A 120 -2.94 13.79 -6.48
CA ALA A 120 -4.02 13.74 -7.46
C ALA A 120 -5.02 12.64 -7.09
N ASP A 121 -6.29 12.85 -7.35
CA ASP A 121 -7.34 11.82 -7.26
C ASP A 121 -7.81 11.46 -8.66
N PHE A 122 -7.60 10.21 -9.03
CA PHE A 122 -7.90 9.68 -10.36
C PHE A 122 -9.31 9.04 -10.45
N GLY A 123 -10.13 9.29 -9.44
CA GLY A 123 -11.49 8.74 -9.39
C GLY A 123 -11.51 7.25 -9.07
N ASN A 124 -12.48 6.54 -9.62
CA ASN A 124 -12.68 5.11 -9.35
C ASN A 124 -12.26 4.27 -10.55
N VAL A 125 -11.69 3.08 -10.28
CA VAL A 125 -11.52 2.09 -11.34
C VAL A 125 -12.89 1.48 -11.67
N LYS A 126 -13.23 1.48 -12.95
CA LYS A 126 -14.48 0.91 -13.47
C LYS A 126 -14.56 -0.58 -13.12
N LYS A 127 -15.74 -0.99 -12.65
CA LYS A 127 -16.05 -2.39 -12.41
C LYS A 127 -16.16 -3.13 -13.73
N GLY A 128 -15.36 -4.17 -13.93
CA GLY A 128 -15.40 -5.01 -15.12
C GLY A 128 -16.62 -5.94 -15.15
N ALA A 129 -16.91 -6.52 -16.32
CA ALA A 129 -17.99 -7.47 -16.48
C ALA A 129 -17.81 -8.69 -15.56
N THR A 130 -16.60 -9.19 -15.46
CA THR A 130 -16.19 -10.24 -14.51
C THR A 130 -15.21 -9.68 -13.48
N ILE A 131 -15.00 -10.41 -12.37
CA ILE A 131 -14.00 -10.06 -11.36
C ILE A 131 -12.59 -10.02 -11.98
N LYS A 132 -12.30 -10.89 -12.94
CA LYS A 132 -11.02 -10.91 -13.67
C LYS A 132 -10.81 -9.65 -14.51
N ASP A 133 -11.87 -9.14 -15.12
CA ASP A 133 -11.81 -7.89 -15.89
C ASP A 133 -11.55 -6.69 -14.95
N SER A 134 -12.14 -6.69 -13.74
CA SER A 134 -11.86 -5.68 -12.73
C SER A 134 -10.38 -5.76 -12.28
N TYR A 135 -9.84 -6.95 -12.01
CA TYR A 135 -8.42 -7.12 -11.67
C TYR A 135 -7.51 -6.63 -12.80
N ALA A 136 -7.83 -6.97 -14.05
CA ALA A 136 -7.05 -6.52 -15.20
C ALA A 136 -7.03 -4.98 -15.32
N GLY A 137 -8.18 -4.33 -15.11
CA GLY A 137 -8.27 -2.86 -15.10
C GLY A 137 -7.44 -2.23 -13.98
N ILE A 138 -7.59 -2.72 -12.73
CA ILE A 138 -6.83 -2.24 -11.57
C ILE A 138 -5.33 -2.44 -11.80
N LYS A 139 -4.92 -3.64 -12.22
CA LYS A 139 -3.55 -3.98 -12.54
C LYS A 139 -2.96 -3.02 -13.58
N THR A 140 -3.67 -2.77 -14.67
CA THR A 140 -3.20 -1.91 -15.77
C THR A 140 -3.00 -0.46 -15.30
N VAL A 141 -3.97 0.10 -14.60
CA VAL A 141 -3.87 1.46 -14.05
C VAL A 141 -2.72 1.56 -13.06
N LEU A 142 -2.63 0.59 -12.13
CA LEU A 142 -1.61 0.61 -11.09
C LEU A 142 -0.20 0.43 -11.66
N ALA A 143 0.01 -0.51 -12.59
CA ALA A 143 1.31 -0.73 -13.24
C ALA A 143 1.79 0.55 -13.95
N GLU A 144 0.89 1.26 -14.63
CA GLU A 144 1.25 2.50 -15.32
C GLU A 144 1.65 3.61 -14.33
N LEU A 145 0.89 3.78 -13.24
CA LEU A 145 1.20 4.77 -12.21
C LEU A 145 2.53 4.46 -11.51
N ILE A 146 2.81 3.20 -11.18
CA ILE A 146 4.08 2.76 -10.59
C ILE A 146 5.25 3.00 -11.57
N ARG A 147 5.07 2.72 -12.86
CA ARG A 147 6.06 2.99 -13.92
C ARG A 147 6.44 4.46 -13.97
N HIS A 148 5.46 5.35 -13.72
CA HIS A 148 5.67 6.78 -13.55
C HIS A 148 6.17 7.20 -12.15
N LYS A 149 6.61 6.24 -11.32
CA LYS A 149 7.15 6.46 -9.96
C LYS A 149 6.17 7.16 -9.01
N LYS A 150 4.87 6.89 -9.17
CA LYS A 150 3.86 7.40 -8.25
C LYS A 150 3.64 6.42 -7.11
N THR A 151 3.33 6.95 -5.94
CA THR A 151 2.80 6.14 -4.84
C THR A 151 1.28 6.15 -4.96
N VAL A 152 0.67 4.97 -5.07
CA VAL A 152 -0.78 4.86 -5.29
C VAL A 152 -1.45 4.38 -4.01
N ILE A 153 -2.48 5.11 -3.56
CA ILE A 153 -3.35 4.70 -2.47
C ILE A 153 -4.66 4.20 -3.07
N LEU A 154 -4.93 2.89 -2.91
CA LEU A 154 -6.18 2.26 -3.30
C LEU A 154 -7.08 2.15 -2.08
N PHE A 155 -8.36 2.46 -2.19
CA PHE A 155 -9.29 2.35 -1.07
C PHE A 155 -10.70 1.96 -1.51
N GLY A 156 -11.37 1.19 -0.65
CA GLY A 156 -12.61 0.48 -0.97
C GLY A 156 -12.35 -0.90 -1.56
N GLY A 157 -13.41 -1.57 -2.00
CA GLY A 157 -13.31 -2.92 -2.54
C GLY A 157 -13.06 -4.02 -1.50
N SER A 158 -12.91 -5.25 -1.97
CA SER A 158 -12.64 -6.43 -1.16
C SER A 158 -11.14 -6.71 -1.04
N HIS A 159 -10.72 -7.44 0.00
CA HIS A 159 -9.30 -7.65 0.31
C HIS A 159 -8.52 -8.40 -0.78
N ASP A 160 -9.18 -9.22 -1.57
CA ASP A 160 -8.59 -9.93 -2.72
C ASP A 160 -8.09 -9.01 -3.84
N ILE A 161 -8.43 -7.72 -3.83
CA ILE A 161 -7.84 -6.71 -4.73
C ILE A 161 -6.32 -6.61 -4.54
N THR A 162 -5.80 -7.03 -3.41
CA THR A 162 -4.36 -7.20 -3.16
C THR A 162 -3.69 -8.07 -4.25
N LEU A 163 -4.41 -9.04 -4.80
CA LEU A 163 -3.89 -9.83 -5.92
C LEU A 163 -3.69 -8.96 -7.18
N ALA A 164 -4.62 -8.04 -7.48
CA ALA A 164 -4.46 -7.12 -8.60
C ALA A 164 -3.30 -6.11 -8.36
N GLN A 165 -3.06 -5.69 -7.10
CA GLN A 165 -1.85 -4.93 -6.75
C GLN A 165 -0.59 -5.74 -7.07
N TYR A 166 -0.52 -6.99 -6.63
CA TYR A 166 0.60 -7.89 -6.88
C TYR A 166 0.83 -8.13 -8.38
N GLU A 167 -0.23 -8.37 -9.14
CA GLU A 167 -0.16 -8.58 -10.59
C GLU A 167 0.42 -7.36 -11.35
N ALA A 168 0.27 -6.14 -10.82
CA ALA A 168 0.94 -4.97 -11.39
C ALA A 168 2.47 -5.06 -11.30
N TYR A 169 3.01 -5.62 -10.21
CA TYR A 169 4.46 -5.84 -10.08
C TYR A 169 4.95 -6.99 -10.96
N ILE A 170 4.13 -8.02 -11.19
CA ILE A 170 4.43 -9.06 -12.19
C ILE A 170 4.56 -8.42 -13.57
N GLU A 171 3.62 -7.56 -13.97
CA GLU A 171 3.66 -6.87 -15.26
C GLU A 171 4.91 -5.99 -15.40
N LEU A 172 5.37 -5.39 -14.31
CA LEU A 172 6.60 -4.60 -14.24
C LEU A 172 7.87 -5.45 -14.14
N ASN A 173 7.75 -6.78 -14.01
CA ASN A 173 8.87 -7.70 -13.73
C ASN A 173 9.70 -7.24 -12.51
N GLN A 174 9.03 -6.79 -11.45
CA GLN A 174 9.64 -6.26 -10.24
C GLN A 174 9.40 -7.19 -9.05
N GLN A 175 10.48 -7.69 -8.46
CA GLN A 175 10.41 -8.41 -7.18
C GLN A 175 10.09 -7.43 -6.04
N ILE A 176 9.25 -7.88 -5.11
CA ILE A 176 8.75 -7.04 -4.01
C ILE A 176 8.88 -7.72 -2.65
N GLU A 177 9.00 -6.88 -1.62
CA GLU A 177 8.60 -7.22 -0.27
C GLU A 177 7.18 -6.70 -0.06
N ALA A 178 6.26 -7.57 0.35
CA ALA A 178 4.86 -7.24 0.57
C ALA A 178 4.50 -7.35 2.05
N THR A 179 3.60 -6.48 2.51
CA THR A 179 3.07 -6.54 3.87
C THR A 179 1.55 -6.54 3.85
N GLY A 180 0.96 -7.50 4.55
CA GLY A 180 -0.47 -7.53 4.88
C GLY A 180 -0.70 -7.12 6.33
N ILE A 181 -1.69 -6.28 6.58
CA ILE A 181 -2.18 -5.95 7.93
C ILE A 181 -3.62 -6.43 8.01
N ASP A 182 -3.85 -7.52 8.72
CA ASP A 182 -5.15 -8.20 8.78
C ASP A 182 -5.26 -9.05 10.06
N ALA A 183 -6.47 -9.21 10.57
CA ALA A 183 -6.77 -10.13 11.67
C ALA A 183 -6.65 -11.61 11.28
N MET A 184 -6.78 -11.93 9.99
CA MET A 184 -6.74 -13.28 9.42
C MET A 184 -5.57 -13.42 8.45
N ILE A 185 -5.14 -14.67 8.21
CA ILE A 185 -4.20 -14.98 7.12
C ILE A 185 -5.00 -15.65 6.00
N ASP A 186 -5.12 -14.98 4.84
CA ASP A 186 -5.99 -15.38 3.74
C ASP A 186 -5.42 -16.52 2.89
N LEU A 187 -5.13 -17.65 3.56
CA LEU A 187 -4.61 -18.89 2.98
C LEU A 187 -5.64 -20.04 3.03
N ARG A 188 -6.95 -19.74 3.05
CA ARG A 188 -8.02 -20.73 3.17
C ARG A 188 -8.37 -21.35 1.83
N GLY A 189 -7.59 -22.35 1.40
CA GLY A 189 -7.80 -23.03 0.11
C GLY A 189 -9.15 -23.78 -0.01
N ASP A 190 -9.87 -24.00 1.10
CA ASP A 190 -11.20 -24.60 1.18
C ASP A 190 -12.34 -23.57 1.04
N SER A 191 -12.05 -22.29 1.07
CA SER A 191 -13.06 -21.23 0.95
C SER A 191 -13.39 -20.90 -0.50
N PRO A 192 -14.69 -20.81 -0.87
CA PRO A 192 -15.10 -20.30 -2.17
C PRO A 192 -14.98 -18.76 -2.26
N ILE A 193 -14.75 -18.08 -1.13
CA ILE A 193 -14.65 -16.62 -1.02
C ILE A 193 -13.24 -16.21 -1.35
N ARG A 194 -13.07 -15.37 -2.38
CA ARG A 194 -11.77 -14.98 -2.93
C ARG A 194 -10.91 -14.20 -1.93
N SER A 195 -11.50 -13.32 -1.15
CA SER A 195 -10.81 -12.58 -0.10
C SER A 195 -10.25 -13.46 1.03
N HIS A 196 -10.67 -14.73 1.15
CA HIS A 196 -10.12 -15.66 2.14
C HIS A 196 -8.96 -16.50 1.60
N ASN A 197 -8.65 -16.47 0.32
CA ASN A 197 -7.66 -17.37 -0.31
C ASN A 197 -6.73 -16.69 -1.32
N PHE A 198 -6.87 -15.40 -1.59
CA PHE A 198 -6.05 -14.71 -2.59
C PHE A 198 -4.56 -14.77 -2.31
N LEU A 199 -4.16 -14.81 -1.04
CA LEU A 199 -2.76 -14.90 -0.63
C LEU A 199 -2.11 -16.20 -1.11
N MET A 200 -2.89 -17.30 -1.18
CA MET A 200 -2.40 -18.55 -1.77
C MET A 200 -1.91 -18.33 -3.20
N ASP A 201 -2.74 -17.68 -4.05
CA ASP A 201 -2.37 -17.43 -5.43
C ASP A 201 -1.18 -16.48 -5.53
N MET A 202 -1.12 -15.46 -4.67
CA MET A 202 -0.01 -14.53 -4.63
C MET A 202 1.32 -15.21 -4.30
N LEU A 203 1.32 -16.17 -3.35
CA LEU A 203 2.53 -16.83 -2.88
C LEU A 203 2.93 -18.04 -3.71
N THR A 204 2.00 -18.64 -4.47
CA THR A 204 2.27 -19.83 -5.32
C THR A 204 2.43 -19.51 -6.80
N ASN A 205 2.32 -18.24 -7.20
CA ASN A 205 2.52 -17.83 -8.58
C ASN A 205 3.97 -18.08 -9.03
N GLU A 206 4.13 -18.60 -10.26
CA GLU A 206 5.45 -18.87 -10.85
C GLU A 206 5.65 -18.05 -12.15
N PRO A 207 6.75 -17.28 -12.27
CA PRO A 207 7.78 -17.07 -11.24
C PRO A 207 7.25 -16.19 -10.08
N SER A 208 7.67 -16.52 -8.84
CA SER A 208 7.30 -15.70 -7.69
C SER A 208 8.01 -14.35 -7.75
N MET A 209 7.23 -13.29 -7.65
CA MET A 209 7.74 -11.92 -7.48
C MET A 209 7.77 -11.48 -6.01
N VAL A 210 7.26 -12.29 -5.08
CA VAL A 210 7.34 -12.05 -3.64
C VAL A 210 8.69 -12.51 -3.12
N LYS A 211 9.58 -11.56 -2.85
CA LYS A 211 10.87 -11.82 -2.20
C LYS A 211 10.69 -12.10 -0.70
N HIS A 212 9.81 -11.35 -0.07
CA HIS A 212 9.47 -11.50 1.34
C HIS A 212 8.05 -11.02 1.60
N TYR A 213 7.37 -11.67 2.57
CA TYR A 213 6.04 -11.31 3.02
C TYR A 213 6.00 -11.16 4.53
N ASN A 214 5.44 -10.05 4.99
CA ASN A 214 5.14 -9.80 6.39
C ASN A 214 3.63 -9.80 6.61
N HIS A 215 3.18 -10.43 7.68
CA HIS A 215 1.80 -10.38 8.12
C HIS A 215 1.69 -9.75 9.50
N ILE A 216 1.02 -8.61 9.62
CA ILE A 216 0.93 -7.81 10.85
C ILE A 216 -0.48 -7.88 11.40
N ALA A 217 -0.60 -7.95 12.72
CA ALA A 217 -1.82 -7.87 13.52
C ALA A 217 -2.75 -9.10 13.43
N PHE A 218 -2.25 -10.27 13.02
CA PHE A 218 -3.11 -11.45 13.03
C PHE A 218 -3.61 -11.80 14.45
N GLN A 219 -4.80 -12.36 14.52
CA GLN A 219 -5.41 -12.81 15.76
C GLN A 219 -5.41 -14.34 15.80
N SER A 220 -4.71 -14.93 16.76
CA SER A 220 -4.44 -16.38 16.83
C SER A 220 -5.68 -17.25 16.79
N TYR A 221 -6.81 -16.77 17.30
CA TYR A 221 -8.08 -17.52 17.30
C TYR A 221 -8.79 -17.53 15.93
N PHE A 222 -8.34 -16.72 14.95
CA PHE A 222 -8.82 -16.75 13.57
C PHE A 222 -7.89 -17.50 12.62
N VAL A 223 -6.68 -17.84 13.07
CA VAL A 223 -5.65 -18.43 12.22
C VAL A 223 -5.42 -19.89 12.60
N HIS A 224 -5.54 -20.79 11.63
CA HIS A 224 -5.22 -22.21 11.86
C HIS A 224 -3.70 -22.37 12.06
N PRO A 225 -3.22 -23.11 13.09
CA PRO A 225 -1.79 -23.25 13.38
C PRO A 225 -0.92 -23.66 12.18
N ARG A 226 -1.45 -24.52 11.29
CA ARG A 226 -0.75 -24.93 10.06
C ARG A 226 -0.46 -23.78 9.10
N MET A 227 -1.24 -22.69 9.13
CA MET A 227 -0.95 -21.51 8.31
C MET A 227 0.32 -20.83 8.79
N LEU A 228 0.48 -20.68 10.10
CA LEU A 228 1.71 -20.13 10.71
C LEU A 228 2.91 -21.03 10.45
N GLU A 229 2.76 -22.36 10.53
CA GLU A 229 3.82 -23.30 10.16
C GLU A 229 4.22 -23.16 8.68
N THR A 230 3.26 -22.90 7.80
CA THR A 230 3.52 -22.67 6.36
C THR A 230 4.28 -21.37 6.16
N MET A 231 3.86 -20.28 6.81
CA MET A 231 4.53 -19.00 6.74
C MET A 231 5.98 -19.09 7.26
N ASP A 232 6.20 -19.79 8.36
CA ASP A 232 7.55 -19.99 8.93
C ASP A 232 8.44 -20.82 7.99
N LYS A 233 7.90 -21.90 7.38
CA LYS A 233 8.63 -22.69 6.36
C LYS A 233 9.06 -21.86 5.15
N LEU A 234 8.25 -20.88 4.76
CA LEU A 234 8.55 -19.93 3.68
C LEU A 234 9.47 -18.79 4.15
N ARG A 235 9.88 -18.77 5.43
CA ARG A 235 10.68 -17.70 6.04
C ARG A 235 10.00 -16.33 6.00
N PHE A 236 8.66 -16.32 6.03
CA PHE A 236 7.85 -15.10 6.14
C PHE A 236 7.57 -14.78 7.60
N ASP A 237 7.43 -13.49 7.89
CA ASP A 237 7.27 -13.02 9.27
C ASP A 237 5.79 -12.74 9.59
N CYS A 238 5.34 -13.24 10.74
CA CYS A 238 3.97 -13.04 11.22
C CYS A 238 3.97 -12.43 12.63
N TYR A 239 3.32 -11.29 12.78
CA TYR A 239 3.27 -10.53 14.03
C TYR A 239 1.84 -10.55 14.59
N ARG A 240 1.66 -11.12 15.79
CA ARG A 240 0.38 -11.13 16.48
C ARG A 240 -0.04 -9.74 16.91
N VAL A 241 -1.34 -9.47 16.94
CA VAL A 241 -1.87 -8.17 17.35
C VAL A 241 -1.32 -7.73 18.72
N GLY A 242 -1.24 -8.61 19.73
CA GLY A 242 -0.70 -8.28 21.06
C GLY A 242 0.76 -7.82 20.99
N THR A 243 1.61 -8.53 20.24
CA THR A 243 3.01 -8.13 20.05
C THR A 243 3.14 -6.77 19.34
N VAL A 244 2.26 -6.52 18.36
CA VAL A 244 2.24 -5.24 17.62
C VAL A 244 1.84 -4.09 18.53
N THR A 245 0.81 -4.27 19.36
CA THR A 245 0.32 -3.21 20.27
C THR A 245 1.29 -2.92 21.42
N GLU A 246 2.01 -3.94 21.90
CA GLU A 246 3.03 -3.76 22.95
C GLU A 246 4.27 -3.03 22.44
N ASN A 247 4.66 -3.20 21.17
CA ASN A 247 5.90 -2.69 20.61
C ASN A 247 5.68 -2.17 19.18
N ILE A 248 4.77 -1.22 19.02
CA ILE A 248 4.33 -0.74 17.69
C ILE A 248 5.46 -0.12 16.89
N GLU A 249 6.47 0.47 17.55
CA GLU A 249 7.66 1.04 16.92
C GLU A 249 8.52 0.01 16.20
N GLU A 250 8.47 -1.28 16.61
CA GLU A 250 9.17 -2.36 15.92
C GLU A 250 8.59 -2.68 14.53
N MET A 251 7.38 -2.19 14.23
CA MET A 251 6.75 -2.34 12.92
C MET A 251 7.27 -1.31 11.89
N GLU A 252 7.90 -0.21 12.33
CA GLU A 252 8.43 0.80 11.40
C GLU A 252 9.49 0.20 10.47
N PRO A 253 10.53 -0.50 10.94
CA PRO A 253 11.51 -1.13 10.04
C PRO A 253 10.91 -2.19 9.10
N VAL A 254 9.87 -2.91 9.55
CA VAL A 254 9.15 -3.89 8.72
C VAL A 254 8.45 -3.20 7.55
N LEU A 255 7.66 -2.16 7.85
CA LEU A 255 6.90 -1.40 6.85
C LEU A 255 7.81 -0.59 5.91
N ARG A 256 8.97 -0.14 6.40
CA ARG A 256 9.95 0.63 5.60
C ARG A 256 10.47 -0.12 4.38
N ASN A 257 10.58 -1.45 4.47
CA ASN A 257 11.08 -2.29 3.37
C ASN A 257 9.99 -2.71 2.38
N SER A 258 8.73 -2.44 2.70
CA SER A 258 7.59 -2.87 1.87
C SER A 258 7.47 -2.07 0.57
N HIS A 259 7.18 -2.76 -0.53
CA HIS A 259 6.82 -2.20 -1.84
C HIS A 259 5.31 -2.15 -2.02
N LEU A 260 4.62 -3.15 -1.49
CA LEU A 260 3.17 -3.29 -1.47
C LEU A 260 2.71 -3.39 -0.01
N LEU A 261 1.74 -2.55 0.36
CA LEU A 261 0.99 -2.68 1.61
C LEU A 261 -0.49 -2.95 1.30
N SER A 262 -1.03 -3.98 1.96
CA SER A 262 -2.45 -4.30 1.96
C SER A 262 -2.98 -4.26 3.39
N PHE A 263 -3.97 -3.41 3.65
CA PHE A 263 -4.59 -3.24 4.96
C PHE A 263 -6.07 -3.61 4.89
N ASP A 264 -6.48 -4.68 5.58
CA ASP A 264 -7.89 -4.98 5.76
C ASP A 264 -8.40 -4.36 7.07
N ILE A 265 -9.58 -3.73 7.03
CA ILE A 265 -10.18 -3.11 8.21
C ILE A 265 -10.52 -4.13 9.33
N SER A 266 -10.51 -5.44 9.03
CA SER A 266 -10.67 -6.50 10.03
C SER A 266 -9.61 -6.44 11.12
N ALA A 267 -8.42 -5.87 10.82
CA ALA A 267 -7.36 -5.66 11.80
C ALA A 267 -7.72 -4.64 12.89
N ILE A 268 -8.67 -3.74 12.63
CA ILE A 268 -9.10 -2.69 13.57
C ILE A 268 -10.26 -3.22 14.41
N LYS A 269 -10.24 -2.96 15.72
CA LYS A 269 -11.34 -3.36 16.62
C LYS A 269 -12.67 -2.69 16.23
N TYR A 270 -13.78 -3.40 16.47
CA TYR A 270 -15.14 -2.97 16.14
C TYR A 270 -15.49 -1.55 16.64
N SER A 271 -15.05 -1.17 17.86
CA SER A 271 -15.39 0.13 18.43
C SER A 271 -14.82 1.31 17.63
N ASP A 272 -13.76 1.11 16.87
CA ASP A 272 -13.05 2.15 16.11
C ASP A 272 -13.32 2.02 14.58
N ALA A 273 -13.75 0.82 14.13
CA ALA A 273 -14.18 0.55 12.76
C ALA A 273 -15.41 -0.36 12.74
N PRO A 274 -16.63 0.18 12.97
CA PRO A 274 -17.85 -0.62 13.10
C PRO A 274 -18.23 -1.46 11.88
N ALA A 275 -17.76 -1.11 10.69
CA ALA A 275 -17.94 -1.95 9.51
C ALA A 275 -17.24 -3.31 9.62
N ASN A 276 -16.27 -3.46 10.52
CA ASN A 276 -15.68 -4.72 10.91
C ASN A 276 -16.54 -5.45 11.95
N LYS A 277 -17.52 -6.22 11.51
CA LYS A 277 -18.44 -6.95 12.41
C LYS A 277 -17.82 -8.16 13.11
N ASN A 278 -16.67 -8.64 12.64
CA ASN A 278 -16.11 -9.93 13.07
C ASN A 278 -15.11 -9.79 14.23
N CYS A 279 -14.52 -8.64 14.45
CA CYS A 279 -13.42 -8.46 15.39
C CYS A 279 -13.75 -7.43 16.48
N PRO A 280 -14.24 -7.89 17.65
CA PRO A 280 -14.42 -6.99 18.80
C PRO A 280 -13.07 -6.46 19.32
N ASN A 281 -12.00 -7.23 19.15
CA ASN A 281 -10.62 -6.88 19.47
C ASN A 281 -9.82 -6.63 18.21
N GLY A 282 -8.73 -5.89 18.32
CA GLY A 282 -7.84 -5.55 17.20
C GLY A 282 -7.00 -4.33 17.54
N LEU A 283 -6.39 -3.78 16.53
CA LEU A 283 -5.72 -2.48 16.62
C LEU A 283 -6.73 -1.39 16.98
N THR A 284 -6.31 -0.44 17.78
CA THR A 284 -7.06 0.82 17.91
C THR A 284 -6.96 1.64 16.62
N GLY A 285 -7.87 2.57 16.41
CA GLY A 285 -7.79 3.51 15.28
C GLY A 285 -6.51 4.33 15.28
N VAL A 286 -5.97 4.66 16.46
CA VAL A 286 -4.68 5.37 16.59
C VAL A 286 -3.51 4.48 16.15
N GLU A 287 -3.47 3.21 16.55
CA GLU A 287 -2.42 2.26 16.13
C GLU A 287 -2.47 2.02 14.61
N ALA A 288 -3.67 1.91 14.02
CA ALA A 288 -3.85 1.84 12.58
C ALA A 288 -3.26 3.07 11.87
N CYS A 289 -3.50 4.28 12.40
CA CYS A 289 -2.90 5.52 11.90
C CYS A 289 -1.36 5.53 12.04
N ILE A 290 -0.82 5.02 13.15
CA ILE A 290 0.63 4.92 13.36
C ILE A 290 1.26 3.97 12.32
N LEU A 291 0.67 2.80 12.10
CA LEU A 291 1.18 1.83 11.12
C LEU A 291 1.14 2.40 9.70
N THR A 292 0.06 3.07 9.31
CA THR A 292 -0.02 3.70 7.98
C THR A 292 0.97 4.84 7.82
N ARG A 293 1.25 5.60 8.89
CA ARG A 293 2.30 6.61 8.89
C ARG A 293 3.68 5.99 8.71
N TYR A 294 3.98 4.86 9.39
CA TYR A 294 5.22 4.12 9.19
C TYR A 294 5.37 3.61 7.75
N ALA A 295 4.28 3.14 7.16
CA ALA A 295 4.27 2.77 5.74
C ALA A 295 4.59 3.98 4.84
N GLY A 296 4.04 5.15 5.13
CA GLY A 296 4.36 6.40 4.43
C GLY A 296 5.83 6.79 4.51
N LEU A 297 6.55 6.38 5.57
CA LEU A 297 8.00 6.60 5.69
C LEU A 297 8.83 5.73 4.75
N SER A 298 8.25 4.76 4.04
CA SER A 298 8.95 3.93 3.06
C SER A 298 9.25 4.70 1.77
N ASN A 299 10.51 4.64 1.32
CA ASN A 299 10.90 5.07 -0.02
C ASN A 299 10.56 4.03 -1.09
N LEU A 300 10.33 2.78 -0.69
CA LEU A 300 10.10 1.66 -1.58
C LEU A 300 8.62 1.46 -1.87
N LEU A 301 7.74 1.90 -0.96
CA LEU A 301 6.31 1.66 -1.07
C LEU A 301 5.72 2.45 -2.24
N SER A 302 5.24 1.72 -3.23
CA SER A 302 4.60 2.27 -4.42
C SER A 302 3.10 1.97 -4.50
N SER A 303 2.58 0.98 -3.74
CA SER A 303 1.13 0.78 -3.62
C SER A 303 0.70 0.48 -2.19
N PHE A 304 -0.36 1.16 -1.75
CA PHE A 304 -1.01 0.98 -0.46
C PHE A 304 -2.51 0.80 -0.67
N GLY A 305 -3.05 -0.36 -0.31
CA GLY A 305 -4.47 -0.68 -0.39
C GLY A 305 -5.13 -0.71 0.99
N ILE A 306 -6.36 -0.16 1.12
CA ILE A 306 -7.21 -0.24 2.30
C ILE A 306 -8.53 -0.86 1.89
N TYR A 307 -8.85 -2.04 2.40
CA TYR A 307 -9.91 -2.91 1.92
C TYR A 307 -10.90 -3.33 3.02
N GLY A 308 -11.99 -3.97 2.59
CA GLY A 308 -12.97 -4.57 3.48
C GLY A 308 -14.05 -3.61 4.00
N TYR A 309 -14.01 -2.31 3.62
CA TYR A 309 -15.02 -1.35 4.05
C TYR A 309 -16.35 -1.57 3.35
N ARG A 310 -17.41 -1.77 4.15
CA ARG A 310 -18.79 -1.94 3.70
C ARG A 310 -19.67 -0.85 4.33
N PRO A 311 -20.11 0.15 3.56
CA PRO A 311 -20.89 1.28 4.08
C PRO A 311 -22.17 0.87 4.82
N GLN A 312 -22.88 -0.14 4.33
CA GLN A 312 -24.13 -0.63 4.94
C GLN A 312 -23.92 -1.29 6.32
N ASP A 313 -22.69 -1.63 6.66
CA ASP A 313 -22.32 -2.22 7.94
C ASP A 313 -21.73 -1.20 8.91
N ASP A 314 -21.47 0.03 8.45
CA ASP A 314 -20.88 1.10 9.23
C ASP A 314 -21.91 1.83 10.10
N VAL A 315 -21.45 2.49 11.15
CA VAL A 315 -22.25 3.31 12.06
C VAL A 315 -21.80 4.75 11.94
N GLU A 316 -22.68 5.65 11.50
CA GLU A 316 -22.37 7.09 11.35
C GLU A 316 -21.11 7.38 10.51
N GLU A 317 -20.82 6.52 9.55
CA GLU A 317 -19.62 6.59 8.70
C GLU A 317 -18.30 6.62 9.52
N LEU A 318 -18.28 6.02 10.72
CA LEU A 318 -17.12 6.06 11.62
C LEU A 318 -15.92 5.32 11.01
N THR A 319 -16.15 4.18 10.36
CA THR A 319 -15.08 3.45 9.66
C THR A 319 -14.52 4.26 8.50
N ALA A 320 -15.37 4.94 7.72
CA ALA A 320 -14.91 5.82 6.64
C ALA A 320 -14.06 6.98 7.16
N LYS A 321 -14.45 7.57 8.29
CA LYS A 321 -13.67 8.61 8.98
C LYS A 321 -12.33 8.07 9.44
N GLN A 322 -12.29 6.85 9.99
CA GLN A 322 -11.06 6.17 10.42
C GLN A 322 -10.12 5.94 9.22
N ILE A 323 -10.64 5.42 8.10
CA ILE A 323 -9.84 5.22 6.88
C ILE A 323 -9.29 6.55 6.35
N SER A 324 -10.09 7.60 6.38
CA SER A 324 -9.65 8.94 5.95
C SER A 324 -8.48 9.46 6.79
N GLN A 325 -8.50 9.23 8.11
CA GLN A 325 -7.40 9.56 9.00
C GLN A 325 -6.15 8.70 8.70
N MET A 326 -6.31 7.41 8.42
CA MET A 326 -5.20 6.53 8.04
C MET A 326 -4.51 7.03 6.76
N ILE A 327 -5.29 7.43 5.75
CA ILE A 327 -4.75 8.03 4.51
C ILE A 327 -4.01 9.34 4.83
N TRP A 328 -4.56 10.18 5.68
CA TRP A 328 -3.92 11.43 6.09
C TRP A 328 -2.58 11.18 6.80
N TYR A 329 -2.52 10.20 7.71
CA TYR A 329 -1.28 9.81 8.40
C TYR A 329 -0.26 9.19 7.44
N PHE A 330 -0.70 8.46 6.44
CA PHE A 330 0.19 7.98 5.38
C PHE A 330 0.83 9.15 4.61
N ILE A 331 0.05 10.18 4.26
CA ILE A 331 0.55 11.40 3.61
C ILE A 331 1.56 12.12 4.51
N ASP A 332 1.32 12.20 5.84
CA ASP A 332 2.28 12.75 6.81
C ASP A 332 3.60 11.95 6.81
N GLY A 333 3.50 10.63 6.81
CA GLY A 333 4.67 9.76 6.68
C GLY A 333 5.46 10.02 5.39
N LYS A 334 4.77 10.11 4.25
CA LYS A 334 5.41 10.37 2.94
C LYS A 334 6.11 11.73 2.89
N ASN A 335 5.49 12.75 3.49
CA ASN A 335 6.10 14.07 3.63
C ASN A 335 7.41 14.05 4.44
N ARG A 336 7.44 13.27 5.52
CA ARG A 336 8.66 13.07 6.32
C ARG A 336 9.70 12.24 5.59
N CYS A 337 9.26 11.25 4.80
CA CYS A 337 10.12 10.41 4.00
C CYS A 337 10.97 11.22 3.01
N LYS A 338 10.40 12.24 2.38
CA LYS A 338 11.14 13.16 1.48
C LYS A 338 12.32 13.88 2.13
N LYS A 339 12.33 13.99 3.46
CA LYS A 339 13.41 14.65 4.22
C LYS A 339 14.57 13.70 4.54
N GLU A 340 14.40 12.40 4.32
CA GLU A 340 15.47 11.41 4.52
C GLU A 340 16.53 11.51 3.43
N THR A 341 17.74 11.11 3.75
CA THR A 341 18.90 11.14 2.86
C THR A 341 19.34 9.74 2.47
N ASP A 342 20.04 9.63 1.34
CA ASP A 342 20.66 8.38 0.92
C ASP A 342 21.71 7.94 1.98
N LEU A 343 21.75 6.64 2.27
CA LEU A 343 22.73 6.05 3.20
C LEU A 343 24.18 6.30 2.79
N LYS A 344 24.42 6.63 1.52
CA LYS A 344 25.77 7.00 1.02
C LYS A 344 26.26 8.35 1.54
N GLU A 345 25.36 9.19 2.03
CA GLU A 345 25.70 10.49 2.59
C GLU A 345 26.06 10.38 4.08
N SER A 346 27.21 9.78 4.40
CA SER A 346 27.63 9.42 5.77
C SER A 346 27.55 10.57 6.78
N HIS A 347 27.77 11.83 6.35
CA HIS A 347 27.68 13.01 7.21
C HIS A 347 26.30 13.26 7.83
N ASN A 348 25.25 12.70 7.24
CA ASN A 348 23.88 12.78 7.75
C ASN A 348 23.54 11.68 8.77
N PHE A 349 24.48 10.81 9.08
CA PHE A 349 24.29 9.71 10.03
C PHE A 349 25.26 9.79 11.20
N ASN A 350 24.79 9.32 12.36
CA ASN A 350 25.64 8.93 13.47
C ASN A 350 25.97 7.45 13.28
N GLU A 351 27.24 7.09 13.43
CA GLU A 351 27.71 5.71 13.31
C GLU A 351 27.99 5.16 14.71
N TYR A 352 27.50 3.96 14.99
CA TYR A 352 27.73 3.24 16.24
C TYR A 352 28.32 1.88 15.91
N HIS A 353 29.52 1.62 16.41
CA HIS A 353 30.20 0.34 16.25
C HIS A 353 29.91 -0.54 17.45
N THR A 354 29.46 -1.75 17.22
CA THR A 354 29.23 -2.74 18.29
C THR A 354 29.57 -4.14 17.79
N ALA A 355 29.76 -5.05 18.73
CA ALA A 355 29.97 -6.46 18.44
C ALA A 355 29.00 -7.30 19.26
N PHE A 356 28.46 -8.34 18.64
CA PHE A 356 27.69 -9.39 19.33
C PHE A 356 28.14 -10.76 18.81
N THR A 357 28.32 -11.71 19.70
CA THR A 357 28.78 -13.08 19.38
C THR A 357 29.90 -13.14 18.33
N GLU A 358 30.93 -12.31 18.52
CA GLU A 358 32.11 -12.18 17.63
C GLU A 358 31.83 -11.59 16.23
N VAL A 359 30.64 -11.01 16.01
CA VAL A 359 30.29 -10.30 14.77
C VAL A 359 30.40 -8.81 15.00
N ASP A 360 31.38 -8.16 14.35
CA ASP A 360 31.48 -6.70 14.31
C ASP A 360 30.40 -6.16 13.34
N THR A 361 29.60 -5.19 13.79
CA THR A 361 28.58 -4.57 12.99
C THR A 361 28.50 -3.07 13.24
N VAL A 362 27.97 -2.34 12.26
CA VAL A 362 27.78 -0.90 12.32
C VAL A 362 26.30 -0.59 12.29
N PHE A 363 25.86 0.25 13.21
CA PHE A 363 24.53 0.84 13.19
C PHE A 363 24.61 2.29 12.73
N LEU A 364 23.68 2.69 11.87
CA LEU A 364 23.52 4.06 11.42
C LEU A 364 22.23 4.64 11.98
N GLN A 365 22.30 5.84 12.53
CA GLN A 365 21.12 6.62 12.93
C GLN A 365 21.06 7.90 12.11
N SER A 366 19.95 8.11 11.40
CA SER A 366 19.73 9.36 10.67
C SER A 366 19.63 10.56 11.61
N LYS A 367 20.41 11.59 11.37
CA LYS A 367 20.32 12.86 12.09
C LYS A 367 19.05 13.66 11.79
N LYS A 368 18.36 13.33 10.68
CA LYS A 368 17.15 14.02 10.22
C LYS A 368 15.87 13.37 10.73
N THR A 369 15.83 12.03 10.74
CA THR A 369 14.61 11.28 11.00
C THR A 369 14.67 10.40 12.25
N ASN A 370 15.87 10.27 12.85
CA ASN A 370 16.19 9.35 13.94
C ASN A 370 15.97 7.86 13.62
N ARG A 371 15.79 7.50 12.36
CA ARG A 371 15.65 6.11 11.92
C ARG A 371 16.99 5.39 11.96
N TRP A 372 16.93 4.05 12.12
CA TRP A 372 18.08 3.21 12.31
C TRP A 372 18.25 2.21 11.18
N TRP A 373 19.51 1.87 10.89
CA TRP A 373 19.92 0.78 10.00
C TRP A 373 21.04 0.01 10.66
N MET A 374 21.11 -1.31 10.39
CA MET A 374 22.23 -2.13 10.84
C MET A 374 22.92 -2.78 9.64
N GLN A 375 24.23 -2.91 9.74
CA GLN A 375 25.05 -3.51 8.69
C GLN A 375 24.98 -5.03 8.78
N MET A 376 24.82 -5.66 7.62
CA MET A 376 24.89 -7.11 7.44
C MET A 376 26.34 -7.54 7.10
N PRO A 377 26.69 -8.86 7.19
CA PRO A 377 28.04 -9.36 6.87
C PRO A 377 28.50 -9.04 5.44
N ASP A 378 27.58 -8.95 4.47
CA ASP A 378 27.85 -8.56 3.08
C ASP A 378 28.07 -7.04 2.90
N LYS A 379 28.09 -6.28 4.01
CA LYS A 379 28.21 -4.83 4.07
C LYS A 379 26.98 -4.05 3.60
N SER A 380 25.89 -4.71 3.23
CA SER A 380 24.59 -4.04 3.02
C SER A 380 24.01 -3.53 4.34
N PHE A 381 23.10 -2.56 4.25
CA PHE A 381 22.37 -2.05 5.40
C PHE A 381 20.89 -2.42 5.31
N ILE A 382 20.35 -2.92 6.40
CA ILE A 382 18.92 -3.20 6.54
C ILE A 382 18.28 -2.24 7.54
N ALA A 383 17.00 -1.95 7.35
CA ALA A 383 16.21 -1.18 8.30
C ALA A 383 16.15 -1.92 9.65
N CYS A 384 16.36 -1.20 10.75
CA CYS A 384 16.26 -1.75 12.10
C CYS A 384 15.65 -0.72 13.07
N SER A 385 15.37 -1.16 14.29
CA SER A 385 14.90 -0.31 15.38
C SER A 385 16.05 0.11 16.29
N HIS A 386 15.79 1.08 17.19
CA HIS A 386 16.69 1.36 18.29
C HIS A 386 16.81 0.16 19.25
N GLY A 387 15.73 -0.62 19.40
CA GLY A 387 15.73 -1.85 20.19
C GLY A 387 16.76 -2.89 19.69
N ASP A 388 16.89 -3.02 18.34
CA ASP A 388 17.91 -3.89 17.74
C ASP A 388 19.35 -3.46 18.12
N TYR A 389 19.60 -2.14 18.12
CA TYR A 389 20.90 -1.59 18.56
C TYR A 389 21.17 -1.88 20.05
N ILE A 390 20.18 -1.72 20.92
CA ILE A 390 20.32 -2.00 22.36
C ILE A 390 20.63 -3.49 22.59
N LYS A 391 19.93 -4.41 21.91
CA LYS A 391 20.22 -5.85 21.98
C LYS A 391 21.66 -6.15 21.56
N ALA A 392 22.07 -5.64 20.41
CA ALA A 392 23.44 -5.81 19.90
C ALA A 392 24.50 -5.27 20.88
N SER A 393 24.26 -4.11 21.49
CA SER A 393 25.17 -3.50 22.49
C SER A 393 25.27 -4.30 23.78
N ASN A 394 24.24 -5.12 24.09
CA ASN A 394 24.25 -6.06 25.22
C ASN A 394 24.77 -7.46 24.84
N ASN A 395 25.42 -7.60 23.69
CA ASN A 395 25.95 -8.88 23.17
C ASN A 395 24.85 -9.91 22.86
N GLU A 396 23.63 -9.44 22.54
CA GLU A 396 22.52 -10.27 22.11
C GLU A 396 22.33 -10.14 20.59
N ILE A 397 22.02 -11.24 19.90
CA ILE A 397 21.75 -11.21 18.46
C ILE A 397 20.38 -10.58 18.23
N PRO A 398 20.27 -9.47 17.47
CA PRO A 398 18.97 -8.95 17.06
C PRO A 398 18.21 -9.97 16.19
N GLU A 399 16.96 -10.27 16.54
CA GLU A 399 16.17 -11.27 15.81
C GLU A 399 16.04 -10.92 14.32
N ARG A 400 15.88 -9.65 14.00
CA ARG A 400 15.80 -9.14 12.63
C ARG A 400 17.07 -9.46 11.82
N TRP A 401 18.24 -9.35 12.44
CA TRP A 401 19.52 -9.71 11.81
C TRP A 401 19.57 -11.20 11.49
N LEU A 402 19.18 -12.04 12.45
CA LEU A 402 19.14 -13.49 12.30
C LEU A 402 18.16 -13.90 11.17
N ARG A 403 16.97 -13.36 11.17
CA ARG A 403 15.94 -13.62 10.14
C ARG A 403 16.41 -13.28 8.73
N VAL A 404 17.10 -12.13 8.55
CA VAL A 404 17.64 -11.75 7.24
C VAL A 404 18.77 -12.68 6.83
N GLN A 405 19.63 -13.12 7.75
CA GLN A 405 20.70 -14.11 7.46
C GLN A 405 20.13 -15.46 7.03
N GLU A 406 19.05 -15.91 7.63
CA GLU A 406 18.38 -17.18 7.28
C GLU A 406 17.72 -17.17 5.88
N ARG A 407 17.45 -15.98 5.31
CA ARG A 407 16.84 -15.81 3.98
C ARG A 407 17.85 -15.73 2.85
N ASN A 408 19.08 -15.33 3.15
CA ASN A 408 20.18 -15.20 2.18
C ASN A 408 20.99 -16.49 2.08
#